data_46eae6aab5bafd061038b76d0cb9b320
#
_entry.id   46eae6aab5bafd061038b76d0cb9b320
#
_cell.length_a   1.000
_cell.length_b   1.000
_cell.length_c   1.000
_cell.angle_alpha   90.00
_cell.angle_beta   90.00
_cell.angle_gamma   90.00
#
_symmetry.space_group_name_H-M   'P 1'
#
loop_
_entity.id
_entity.type
_entity.pdbx_description
1 polymer ?
#
loop_
_entity_poly.entity_id
_entity_poly.type
_entity_poly.pdbx_seq_one_letter_code
_entity_poly.pdbx_strand_id
1 'polypeptide(L)'
;MTVRVLIIFLLITNQVLFQNNAASKKGVAFGVGYESSWQIRFDKLNPYWHYSWNWEYKTNYPSEVEFVPMIWGSGGVTQERIDYLNNLASSGVIKNVLTFNEPDLLDQANMTVDEAVALWPLLETLSVPISSPVTSAPLNDWMRTFMNEAAADNLRIDFVAIHIYHKNTPSNFLALVEEVYQTYGKPIWITEFAVRDTNATTSTPNKYSEAYVLSFMDEVLNALDQKDYVMRYSWFDPNSNNPKYPRLETADLISETNQLTSLGDFYANHSLSVQNNSLNNIYISPNPASDMVYINGNTKALEATVYDINGQKLLKQKMTGKLDITSLKNGFFFLTLNSGKNKITHKI
;
A
#
# COMPACT_ATOMS: atom_id res chain seq x y z
N MET A 1 -34.11 -0.36 -53.15
CA MET A 1 -34.02 -1.06 -51.86
C MET A 1 -32.57 -0.97 -51.38
N THR A 2 -32.27 0.01 -50.56
CA THR A 2 -30.87 0.32 -50.15
C THR A 2 -30.62 -0.26 -48.76
N VAL A 3 -29.82 -1.31 -48.70
CA VAL A 3 -29.42 -1.94 -47.42
C VAL A 3 -28.41 -1.06 -46.73
N ARG A 4 -28.78 -0.52 -45.57
CA ARG A 4 -27.84 0.20 -44.67
C ARG A 4 -27.18 -0.84 -43.75
N VAL A 5 -25.90 -1.09 -43.95
CA VAL A 5 -25.06 -1.89 -43.05
C VAL A 5 -24.70 -0.99 -41.85
N LEU A 6 -25.19 -1.35 -40.66
CA LEU A 6 -24.83 -0.70 -39.39
C LEU A 6 -23.55 -1.38 -38.86
N ILE A 7 -22.43 -0.73 -38.95
CA ILE A 7 -21.18 -1.18 -38.35
C ILE A 7 -21.19 -0.73 -36.88
N ILE A 8 -21.41 -1.68 -35.97
CA ILE A 8 -21.27 -1.47 -34.53
C ILE A 8 -19.79 -1.62 -34.19
N PHE A 9 -19.11 -0.54 -33.88
CA PHE A 9 -17.79 -0.57 -33.26
C PHE A 9 -17.95 -0.99 -31.79
N LEU A 10 -17.64 -2.25 -31.47
CA LEU A 10 -17.42 -2.69 -30.09
C LEU A 10 -16.08 -2.10 -29.60
N LEU A 11 -16.12 -1.03 -28.84
CA LEU A 11 -15.01 -0.60 -28.01
C LEU A 11 -14.80 -1.63 -26.89
N ILE A 12 -13.90 -2.57 -27.13
CA ILE A 12 -13.38 -3.45 -26.07
C ILE A 12 -12.43 -2.60 -25.24
N THR A 13 -12.93 -1.98 -24.17
CA THR A 13 -12.08 -1.44 -23.12
C THR A 13 -11.46 -2.61 -22.38
N ASN A 14 -10.19 -2.89 -22.64
CA ASN A 14 -9.38 -3.77 -21.80
C ASN A 14 -9.23 -3.10 -20.42
N GLN A 15 -10.18 -3.31 -19.53
CA GLN A 15 -9.97 -3.07 -18.12
C GLN A 15 -9.00 -4.17 -17.64
N VAL A 16 -7.73 -3.81 -17.52
CA VAL A 16 -6.77 -4.61 -16.77
C VAL A 16 -7.25 -4.58 -15.32
N LEU A 17 -7.92 -5.64 -14.91
CA LEU A 17 -8.28 -5.87 -13.50
C LEU A 17 -6.97 -6.11 -12.74
N PHE A 18 -6.39 -5.05 -12.20
CA PHE A 18 -5.35 -5.19 -11.18
C PHE A 18 -5.97 -5.93 -9.99
N GLN A 19 -5.57 -7.16 -9.79
CA GLN A 19 -5.86 -7.86 -8.54
C GLN A 19 -5.02 -7.17 -7.45
N ASN A 20 -5.63 -6.21 -6.75
CA ASN A 20 -5.04 -5.57 -5.59
C ASN A 20 -4.91 -6.60 -4.46
N ASN A 21 -3.74 -7.22 -4.36
CA ASN A 21 -3.37 -8.00 -3.20
C ASN A 21 -2.79 -7.03 -2.16
N ALA A 22 -3.31 -7.04 -0.91
CA ALA A 22 -2.81 -6.20 0.18
C ALA A 22 -1.28 -6.31 0.35
N ALA A 23 -0.71 -7.49 0.14
CA ALA A 23 0.73 -7.71 0.15
C ALA A 23 1.49 -6.86 -0.87
N SER A 24 0.90 -6.57 -2.04
CA SER A 24 1.54 -5.79 -3.11
C SER A 24 1.55 -4.28 -2.86
N LYS A 25 0.75 -3.78 -1.90
CA LYS A 25 0.67 -2.35 -1.60
C LYS A 25 1.81 -1.86 -0.71
N LYS A 26 2.32 -2.73 0.16
CA LYS A 26 3.31 -2.38 1.19
C LYS A 26 4.70 -2.15 0.60
N GLY A 27 5.26 -0.97 0.82
CA GLY A 27 6.60 -0.59 0.40
C GLY A 27 7.46 -0.02 1.52
N VAL A 28 8.69 0.29 1.22
CA VAL A 28 9.60 1.02 2.10
C VAL A 28 10.45 2.01 1.30
N ALA A 29 10.91 3.06 1.97
CA ALA A 29 11.88 4.00 1.41
C ALA A 29 13.17 3.94 2.21
N PHE A 30 14.28 3.59 1.57
CA PHE A 30 15.61 3.64 2.16
C PHE A 30 16.54 4.45 1.28
N GLY A 31 17.17 5.49 1.84
CA GLY A 31 18.18 6.27 1.16
C GLY A 31 19.42 5.44 0.79
N VAL A 32 20.17 5.90 -0.19
CA VAL A 32 21.40 5.24 -0.68
C VAL A 32 22.47 5.07 0.41
N GLY A 33 22.41 5.83 1.51
CA GLY A 33 23.32 5.66 2.65
C GLY A 33 23.21 4.31 3.37
N TYR A 34 22.13 3.56 3.14
CA TYR A 34 21.89 2.23 3.72
C TYR A 34 22.25 1.07 2.79
N GLU A 35 22.92 1.32 1.69
CA GLU A 35 23.22 0.36 0.64
C GLU A 35 23.83 -0.96 1.13
N SER A 36 24.73 -0.90 2.11
CA SER A 36 25.39 -2.09 2.68
C SER A 36 24.45 -2.97 3.53
N SER A 37 23.27 -2.49 3.88
CA SER A 37 22.31 -3.17 4.75
C SER A 37 20.93 -3.40 4.11
N TRP A 38 20.73 -3.04 2.85
CA TRP A 38 19.44 -3.19 2.19
C TRP A 38 18.90 -4.62 2.26
N GLN A 39 19.70 -5.63 1.91
CA GLN A 39 19.24 -7.03 1.94
C GLN A 39 18.68 -7.39 3.32
N ILE A 40 19.44 -7.12 4.40
CA ILE A 40 19.01 -7.44 5.77
C ILE A 40 17.73 -6.69 6.15
N ARG A 41 17.61 -5.43 5.74
CA ARG A 41 16.45 -4.58 6.05
C ARG A 41 15.21 -5.03 5.29
N PHE A 42 15.36 -5.36 4.01
CA PHE A 42 14.26 -5.85 3.19
C PHE A 42 13.80 -7.25 3.63
N ASP A 43 14.72 -8.16 3.97
CA ASP A 43 14.40 -9.48 4.52
C ASP A 43 13.55 -9.36 5.80
N LYS A 44 13.87 -8.38 6.65
CA LYS A 44 13.15 -8.17 7.90
C LYS A 44 11.81 -7.47 7.73
N LEU A 45 11.72 -6.44 6.88
CA LEU A 45 10.50 -5.65 6.69
C LEU A 45 9.55 -6.25 5.66
N ASN A 46 10.04 -7.16 4.82
CA ASN A 46 9.28 -7.86 3.80
C ASN A 46 8.39 -6.93 2.94
N PRO A 47 8.97 -5.89 2.31
CA PRO A 47 8.21 -5.01 1.42
C PRO A 47 8.03 -5.66 0.05
N TYR A 48 6.96 -5.27 -0.67
CA TYR A 48 6.79 -5.66 -2.08
C TYR A 48 7.57 -4.75 -3.02
N TRP A 49 7.70 -3.46 -2.67
CA TRP A 49 8.39 -2.45 -3.46
C TRP A 49 9.19 -1.50 -2.56
N HIS A 50 10.16 -0.83 -3.19
CA HIS A 50 10.93 0.20 -2.52
C HIS A 50 11.32 1.32 -3.48
N TYR A 51 11.68 2.48 -2.92
CA TYR A 51 12.35 3.56 -3.60
C TYR A 51 13.39 4.19 -2.69
N SER A 52 14.30 4.98 -3.27
CA SER A 52 15.44 5.56 -2.55
C SER A 52 15.62 7.04 -2.86
N TRP A 53 14.57 7.74 -3.30
CA TRP A 53 14.63 9.12 -3.84
C TRP A 53 15.64 9.28 -4.99
N ASN A 54 16.04 8.16 -5.61
CA ASN A 54 17.00 8.13 -6.70
C ASN A 54 16.39 7.45 -7.95
N TRP A 55 16.90 7.83 -9.10
CA TRP A 55 16.51 7.25 -10.39
C TRP A 55 17.36 6.04 -10.78
N GLU A 56 18.59 5.92 -10.23
CA GLU A 56 19.56 4.91 -10.62
C GLU A 56 19.26 3.56 -9.98
N TYR A 57 19.16 2.53 -10.81
CA TYR A 57 19.07 1.15 -10.34
C TYR A 57 20.43 0.68 -9.82
N LYS A 58 20.48 0.08 -8.66
CA LYS A 58 21.67 -0.52 -8.06
C LYS A 58 21.62 -2.03 -8.15
N THR A 59 22.71 -2.65 -8.62
CA THR A 59 22.79 -4.11 -8.82
C THR A 59 22.72 -4.92 -7.53
N ASN A 60 22.89 -4.29 -6.38
CA ASN A 60 22.74 -4.90 -5.04
C ASN A 60 21.34 -4.66 -4.42
N TYR A 61 20.39 -4.11 -5.17
CA TYR A 61 18.99 -4.17 -4.75
C TYR A 61 18.51 -5.63 -4.77
N PRO A 62 17.76 -6.08 -3.73
CA PRO A 62 17.16 -7.41 -3.73
C PRO A 62 16.21 -7.58 -4.92
N SER A 63 16.43 -8.64 -5.70
CA SER A 63 15.69 -8.86 -6.96
C SER A 63 14.20 -9.17 -6.76
N GLU A 64 13.84 -9.63 -5.55
CA GLU A 64 12.46 -9.96 -5.16
C GLU A 64 11.63 -8.73 -4.73
N VAL A 65 12.27 -7.58 -4.51
CA VAL A 65 11.63 -6.34 -4.12
C VAL A 65 11.64 -5.36 -5.28
N GLU A 66 10.47 -4.98 -5.77
CA GLU A 66 10.36 -4.07 -6.92
C GLU A 66 11.01 -2.71 -6.62
N PHE A 67 12.00 -2.33 -7.41
CA PHE A 67 12.56 -0.98 -7.37
C PHE A 67 11.70 -0.01 -8.17
N VAL A 68 11.38 1.13 -7.58
CA VAL A 68 10.66 2.22 -8.23
C VAL A 68 11.58 3.46 -8.27
N PRO A 69 12.14 3.81 -9.43
CA PRO A 69 12.99 5.00 -9.56
C PRO A 69 12.18 6.28 -9.36
N MET A 70 12.86 7.34 -8.88
CA MET A 70 12.31 8.68 -8.74
C MET A 70 13.13 9.72 -9.51
N ILE A 71 12.48 10.49 -10.37
CA ILE A 71 13.04 11.72 -10.93
C ILE A 71 12.74 12.85 -9.95
N TRP A 72 13.66 13.04 -9.00
CA TRP A 72 13.47 13.85 -7.79
C TRP A 72 13.17 15.33 -8.05
N GLY A 73 13.73 15.93 -9.08
CA GLY A 73 13.55 17.35 -9.41
C GLY A 73 13.95 17.66 -10.84
N SER A 74 13.92 18.95 -11.23
CA SER A 74 14.14 19.42 -12.61
C SER A 74 15.44 18.93 -13.23
N GLY A 75 16.55 18.94 -12.49
CA GLY A 75 17.85 18.42 -12.95
C GLY A 75 17.85 16.91 -13.29
N GLY A 76 16.77 16.22 -12.91
CA GLY A 76 16.53 14.81 -13.25
C GLY A 76 15.90 14.58 -14.61
N VAL A 77 15.33 15.58 -15.23
CA VAL A 77 14.60 15.46 -16.51
C VAL A 77 15.57 15.69 -17.67
N THR A 78 16.24 14.63 -18.11
CA THR A 78 17.15 14.66 -19.26
C THR A 78 16.86 13.49 -20.20
N GLN A 79 17.09 13.67 -21.50
CA GLN A 79 16.89 12.59 -22.48
C GLN A 79 17.68 11.33 -22.12
N GLU A 80 18.94 11.48 -21.71
CA GLU A 80 19.80 10.36 -21.30
C GLU A 80 19.15 9.54 -20.17
N ARG A 81 18.58 10.21 -19.16
CA ARG A 81 17.94 9.54 -18.04
C ARG A 81 16.62 8.87 -18.44
N ILE A 82 15.85 9.51 -19.29
CA ILE A 82 14.63 8.91 -19.85
C ILE A 82 14.96 7.65 -20.65
N ASP A 83 15.98 7.70 -21.50
CA ASP A 83 16.43 6.54 -22.28
C ASP A 83 16.92 5.40 -21.37
N TYR A 84 17.66 5.73 -20.32
CA TYR A 84 18.09 4.76 -19.31
C TYR A 84 16.90 4.08 -18.63
N LEU A 85 15.92 4.85 -18.15
CA LEU A 85 14.72 4.32 -17.48
C LEU A 85 13.87 3.48 -18.46
N ASN A 86 13.74 3.89 -19.72
CA ASN A 86 13.06 3.11 -20.75
C ASN A 86 13.78 1.78 -21.05
N ASN A 87 15.11 1.74 -20.99
CA ASN A 87 15.87 0.49 -21.12
C ASN A 87 15.62 -0.43 -19.91
N LEU A 88 15.56 0.09 -18.68
CA LEU A 88 15.18 -0.69 -17.51
C LEU A 88 13.73 -1.20 -17.58
N ALA A 89 12.82 -0.38 -18.08
CA ALA A 89 11.42 -0.75 -18.28
C ALA A 89 11.30 -1.88 -19.33
N SER A 90 11.98 -1.77 -20.47
CA SER A 90 11.94 -2.77 -21.53
C SER A 90 12.52 -4.13 -21.11
N SER A 91 13.48 -4.12 -20.17
CA SER A 91 14.04 -5.33 -19.56
C SER A 91 13.23 -5.86 -18.35
N GLY A 92 12.13 -5.19 -18.00
CA GLY A 92 11.24 -5.59 -16.91
C GLY A 92 11.77 -5.30 -15.51
N VAL A 93 12.86 -4.53 -15.37
CA VAL A 93 13.48 -4.17 -14.08
C VAL A 93 12.63 -3.16 -13.32
N ILE A 94 12.05 -2.18 -14.03
CA ILE A 94 11.14 -1.20 -13.44
C ILE A 94 9.76 -1.28 -14.08
N LYS A 95 8.73 -0.94 -13.32
CA LYS A 95 7.32 -0.98 -13.77
C LYS A 95 6.59 0.35 -13.59
N ASN A 96 7.17 1.29 -12.85
CA ASN A 96 6.62 2.60 -12.54
C ASN A 96 7.75 3.58 -12.30
N VAL A 97 7.48 4.88 -12.43
CA VAL A 97 8.43 5.96 -12.10
C VAL A 97 7.72 6.99 -11.22
N LEU A 98 8.34 7.37 -10.11
CA LEU A 98 7.95 8.52 -9.30
C LEU A 98 8.58 9.78 -9.88
N THR A 99 7.87 10.92 -9.73
CA THR A 99 8.36 12.21 -10.20
C THR A 99 8.59 13.18 -9.03
N PHE A 100 8.81 14.42 -9.27
CA PHE A 100 9.30 15.51 -8.42
C PHE A 100 8.89 15.41 -6.94
N ASN A 101 9.90 15.42 -6.06
CA ASN A 101 9.74 15.31 -4.63
C ASN A 101 9.59 16.68 -3.98
N GLU A 102 8.45 16.93 -3.37
CA GLU A 102 8.11 18.16 -2.64
C GLU A 102 8.55 19.44 -3.36
N PRO A 103 8.15 19.64 -4.63
CA PRO A 103 8.56 20.81 -5.41
C PRO A 103 8.08 22.13 -4.81
N ASP A 104 7.11 22.09 -3.91
CA ASP A 104 6.57 23.22 -3.16
C ASP A 104 7.46 23.69 -1.99
N LEU A 105 8.53 22.97 -1.67
CA LEU A 105 9.47 23.31 -0.58
C LEU A 105 10.83 23.75 -1.10
N LEU A 106 11.37 24.83 -0.51
CA LEU A 106 12.66 25.44 -0.89
C LEU A 106 13.88 24.53 -0.64
N ASP A 107 13.78 23.65 0.33
CA ASP A 107 14.83 22.68 0.73
C ASP A 107 14.64 21.28 0.09
N GLN A 108 13.66 21.18 -0.81
CA GLN A 108 13.37 20.00 -1.59
C GLN A 108 13.54 20.28 -3.10
N ALA A 109 12.75 19.68 -3.97
CA ALA A 109 12.94 19.90 -5.42
C ALA A 109 12.80 21.35 -5.87
N ASN A 110 12.11 22.18 -5.10
CA ASN A 110 12.01 23.65 -5.26
C ASN A 110 11.75 24.07 -6.72
N MET A 111 10.57 23.75 -7.21
CA MET A 111 10.17 24.02 -8.59
C MET A 111 8.88 24.83 -8.60
N THR A 112 8.76 25.74 -9.56
CA THR A 112 7.48 26.35 -9.90
C THR A 112 6.57 25.36 -10.65
N VAL A 113 5.27 25.62 -10.68
CA VAL A 113 4.34 24.81 -11.48
C VAL A 113 4.69 24.91 -12.97
N ASP A 114 4.99 26.12 -13.47
CA ASP A 114 5.36 26.36 -14.87
C ASP A 114 6.59 25.54 -15.28
N GLU A 115 7.61 25.46 -14.41
CA GLU A 115 8.80 24.62 -14.65
C GLU A 115 8.44 23.13 -14.72
N ALA A 116 7.59 22.66 -13.82
CA ALA A 116 7.16 21.27 -13.79
C ALA A 116 6.36 20.91 -15.05
N VAL A 117 5.41 21.75 -15.46
CA VAL A 117 4.61 21.58 -16.67
C VAL A 117 5.48 21.63 -17.93
N ALA A 118 6.42 22.57 -18.02
CA ALA A 118 7.33 22.70 -19.17
C ALA A 118 8.22 21.45 -19.36
N LEU A 119 8.58 20.75 -18.30
CA LEU A 119 9.39 19.53 -18.35
C LEU A 119 8.57 18.26 -18.60
N TRP A 120 7.26 18.30 -18.40
CA TRP A 120 6.38 17.14 -18.43
C TRP A 120 6.35 16.39 -19.76
N PRO A 121 6.38 17.05 -20.94
CA PRO A 121 6.40 16.35 -22.24
C PRO A 121 7.54 15.35 -22.41
N LEU A 122 8.69 15.57 -21.75
CA LEU A 122 9.78 14.61 -21.77
C LEU A 122 9.50 13.42 -20.84
N LEU A 123 8.87 13.64 -19.69
CA LEU A 123 8.47 12.57 -18.76
C LEU A 123 7.42 11.64 -19.39
N GLU A 124 6.54 12.16 -20.23
CA GLU A 124 5.51 11.37 -20.91
C GLU A 124 6.08 10.34 -21.91
N THR A 125 7.34 10.51 -22.31
CA THR A 125 8.04 9.55 -23.19
C THR A 125 8.51 8.30 -22.44
N LEU A 126 8.35 8.24 -21.11
CA LEU A 126 8.56 7.03 -20.33
C LEU A 126 7.52 5.96 -20.71
N SER A 127 7.98 4.75 -20.97
CA SER A 127 7.15 3.63 -21.43
C SER A 127 6.34 2.94 -20.30
N VAL A 128 6.57 3.34 -19.05
CA VAL A 128 5.88 2.84 -17.86
C VAL A 128 5.04 3.95 -17.22
N PRO A 129 4.06 3.61 -16.37
CA PRO A 129 3.27 4.61 -15.63
C PRO A 129 4.13 5.57 -14.81
N ILE A 130 3.71 6.85 -14.81
CA ILE A 130 4.37 7.93 -14.07
C ILE A 130 3.43 8.54 -13.02
N SER A 131 3.98 8.92 -11.86
CA SER A 131 3.22 9.63 -10.84
C SER A 131 2.98 11.09 -11.21
N SER A 132 2.04 11.74 -10.50
CA SER A 132 2.11 13.19 -10.31
C SER A 132 3.39 13.58 -9.57
N PRO A 133 3.80 14.88 -9.55
CA PRO A 133 4.64 15.38 -8.48
C PRO A 133 4.04 15.03 -7.12
N VAL A 134 4.88 14.91 -6.08
CA VAL A 134 4.42 14.71 -4.72
C VAL A 134 4.74 15.94 -3.89
N THR A 135 3.73 16.65 -3.42
CA THR A 135 3.88 17.86 -2.61
C THR A 135 3.84 17.55 -1.12
N SER A 136 4.35 18.46 -0.29
CA SER A 136 4.36 18.36 1.18
C SER A 136 2.96 18.24 1.81
N ALA A 137 1.94 18.69 1.07
CA ALA A 137 0.53 18.48 1.38
C ALA A 137 -0.26 18.27 0.08
N PRO A 138 -0.99 17.16 -0.06
CA PRO A 138 -1.51 16.70 -1.36
C PRO A 138 -2.60 17.56 -1.99
N LEU A 139 -3.19 18.48 -1.23
CA LEU A 139 -4.24 19.41 -1.69
C LEU A 139 -3.84 20.88 -1.54
N ASN A 140 -2.54 21.19 -1.46
CA ASN A 140 -2.07 22.57 -1.42
C ASN A 140 -2.23 23.27 -2.79
N ASP A 141 -2.02 24.57 -2.82
CA ASP A 141 -2.23 25.38 -4.03
C ASP A 141 -1.30 24.96 -5.16
N TRP A 142 -0.03 24.60 -4.86
CA TRP A 142 0.91 24.13 -5.85
C TRP A 142 0.39 22.89 -6.59
N MET A 143 -0.05 21.88 -5.83
CA MET A 143 -0.55 20.62 -6.41
C MET A 143 -1.85 20.82 -7.18
N ARG A 144 -2.78 21.64 -6.64
CA ARG A 144 -4.04 21.97 -7.34
C ARG A 144 -3.78 22.68 -8.65
N THR A 145 -2.87 23.67 -8.66
CA THR A 145 -2.51 24.41 -9.88
C THR A 145 -1.88 23.48 -10.90
N PHE A 146 -0.88 22.68 -10.51
CA PHE A 146 -0.25 21.70 -11.39
C PHE A 146 -1.27 20.72 -12.01
N MET A 147 -2.14 20.13 -11.20
CA MET A 147 -3.12 19.16 -11.71
C MET A 147 -4.15 19.80 -12.65
N ASN A 148 -4.52 21.08 -12.43
CA ASN A 148 -5.41 21.82 -13.31
C ASN A 148 -4.73 22.14 -14.64
N GLU A 149 -3.49 22.59 -14.65
CA GLU A 149 -2.72 22.87 -15.87
C GLU A 149 -2.43 21.58 -16.64
N ALA A 150 -2.03 20.52 -15.95
CA ALA A 150 -1.82 19.22 -16.56
C ALA A 150 -3.10 18.68 -17.23
N ALA A 151 -4.27 18.89 -16.61
CA ALA A 151 -5.56 18.52 -17.22
C ALA A 151 -5.90 19.38 -18.43
N ALA A 152 -5.62 20.69 -18.39
CA ALA A 152 -5.86 21.63 -19.51
C ALA A 152 -4.99 21.28 -20.73
N ASP A 153 -3.76 20.88 -20.50
CA ASP A 153 -2.78 20.51 -21.53
C ASP A 153 -2.84 19.02 -21.92
N ASN A 154 -3.74 18.24 -21.32
CA ASN A 154 -3.89 16.78 -21.49
C ASN A 154 -2.61 16.01 -21.18
N LEU A 155 -1.83 16.43 -20.21
CA LEU A 155 -0.60 15.76 -19.79
C LEU A 155 -0.92 14.41 -19.12
N ARG A 156 -0.11 13.40 -19.41
CA ARG A 156 -0.27 12.06 -18.84
C ARG A 156 0.19 12.02 -17.38
N ILE A 157 -0.73 11.72 -16.50
CA ILE A 157 -0.47 11.37 -15.09
C ILE A 157 -1.22 10.07 -14.83
N ASP A 158 -0.52 8.99 -14.51
CA ASP A 158 -1.13 7.68 -14.39
C ASP A 158 -1.68 7.44 -12.96
N PHE A 159 -1.00 7.97 -11.94
CA PHE A 159 -1.41 7.91 -10.54
C PHE A 159 -0.93 9.14 -9.76
N VAL A 160 -1.59 9.43 -8.64
CA VAL A 160 -1.24 10.54 -7.76
C VAL A 160 -0.38 10.03 -6.61
N ALA A 161 0.84 10.57 -6.47
CA ALA A 161 1.71 10.34 -5.32
C ALA A 161 1.46 11.39 -4.24
N ILE A 162 1.42 10.96 -2.97
CA ILE A 162 1.13 11.86 -1.83
C ILE A 162 2.02 11.60 -0.62
N HIS A 163 2.31 12.68 0.13
CA HIS A 163 2.93 12.66 1.47
C HIS A 163 1.92 13.11 2.53
N ILE A 164 1.86 12.44 3.67
CA ILE A 164 0.93 12.77 4.76
C ILE A 164 1.64 12.68 6.12
N TYR A 165 2.00 13.84 6.68
CA TYR A 165 2.64 13.94 8.00
C TYR A 165 1.85 14.75 9.03
N HIS A 166 0.75 15.38 8.62
CA HIS A 166 0.00 16.34 9.43
C HIS A 166 -1.37 15.84 9.89
N LYS A 167 -1.71 14.59 9.57
CA LYS A 167 -2.97 13.95 9.93
C LYS A 167 -2.70 12.78 10.89
N ASN A 168 -2.52 13.09 12.16
CA ASN A 168 -2.07 12.15 13.18
C ASN A 168 -3.19 11.34 13.85
N THR A 169 -4.42 11.38 13.36
CA THR A 169 -5.50 10.48 13.76
C THR A 169 -5.94 9.65 12.56
N PRO A 170 -6.26 8.35 12.73
CA PRO A 170 -6.68 7.50 11.62
C PRO A 170 -7.84 8.09 10.81
N SER A 171 -8.86 8.61 11.47
CA SER A 171 -10.02 9.21 10.81
C SER A 171 -9.66 10.41 9.92
N ASN A 172 -8.81 11.33 10.42
CA ASN A 172 -8.39 12.49 9.64
C ASN A 172 -7.44 12.12 8.49
N PHE A 173 -6.60 11.10 8.71
CA PHE A 173 -5.71 10.56 7.69
C PHE A 173 -6.52 9.95 6.54
N LEU A 174 -7.43 9.05 6.87
CA LEU A 174 -8.27 8.35 5.88
C LEU A 174 -9.24 9.29 5.16
N ALA A 175 -9.76 10.32 5.85
CA ALA A 175 -10.59 11.36 5.23
C ALA A 175 -9.79 12.16 4.19
N LEU A 176 -8.53 12.51 4.47
CA LEU A 176 -7.67 13.19 3.50
C LEU A 176 -7.37 12.32 2.28
N VAL A 177 -7.07 11.03 2.47
CA VAL A 177 -6.83 10.09 1.36
C VAL A 177 -8.08 10.01 0.46
N GLU A 178 -9.26 9.94 1.05
CA GLU A 178 -10.53 9.94 0.32
C GLU A 178 -10.74 11.26 -0.44
N GLU A 179 -10.50 12.40 0.20
CA GLU A 179 -10.63 13.74 -0.42
C GLU A 179 -9.70 13.88 -1.63
N VAL A 180 -8.44 13.40 -1.52
CA VAL A 180 -7.49 13.39 -2.64
C VAL A 180 -8.02 12.57 -3.81
N TYR A 181 -8.54 11.37 -3.54
CA TYR A 181 -9.12 10.54 -4.58
C TYR A 181 -10.31 11.19 -5.27
N GLN A 182 -11.22 11.78 -4.50
CA GLN A 182 -12.38 12.51 -5.05
C GLN A 182 -11.98 13.75 -5.83
N THR A 183 -10.89 14.42 -5.43
CA THR A 183 -10.41 15.63 -6.11
C THR A 183 -9.76 15.32 -7.45
N TYR A 184 -8.91 14.30 -7.52
CA TYR A 184 -8.10 14.05 -8.72
C TYR A 184 -8.57 12.84 -9.56
N GLY A 185 -9.43 11.96 -9.01
CA GLY A 185 -10.02 10.84 -9.74
C GLY A 185 -9.01 9.79 -10.24
N LYS A 186 -7.81 9.72 -9.65
CA LYS A 186 -6.72 8.84 -10.07
C LYS A 186 -6.31 7.89 -8.95
N PRO A 187 -5.73 6.71 -9.25
CA PRO A 187 -5.15 5.83 -8.25
C PRO A 187 -4.13 6.57 -7.38
N ILE A 188 -4.05 6.20 -6.09
CA ILE A 188 -3.19 6.88 -5.12
C ILE A 188 -2.03 5.97 -4.71
N TRP A 189 -0.82 6.55 -4.65
CA TRP A 189 0.33 6.00 -3.95
C TRP A 189 0.69 6.93 -2.79
N ILE A 190 0.69 6.40 -1.57
CA ILE A 190 1.13 7.13 -0.38
C ILE A 190 2.62 6.83 -0.20
N THR A 191 3.47 7.64 -0.81
CA THR A 191 4.91 7.38 -0.85
C THR A 191 5.60 7.67 0.48
N GLU A 192 5.05 8.59 1.27
CA GLU A 192 5.51 8.86 2.63
C GLU A 192 4.36 9.18 3.57
N PHE A 193 4.33 8.52 4.72
CA PHE A 193 3.44 8.90 5.82
C PHE A 193 3.93 8.38 7.17
N ALA A 194 3.67 9.15 8.21
CA ALA A 194 3.93 8.78 9.59
C ALA A 194 3.14 9.66 10.55
N VAL A 195 3.06 9.24 11.81
CA VAL A 195 2.63 10.11 12.91
C VAL A 195 3.79 11.04 13.27
N ARG A 196 3.61 12.35 13.06
CA ARG A 196 4.64 13.36 13.27
C ARG A 196 4.24 14.36 14.35
N ASP A 197 5.07 14.54 15.37
CA ASP A 197 4.91 15.65 16.32
C ASP A 197 5.71 16.87 15.87
N THR A 198 5.02 17.87 15.32
CA THR A 198 5.66 19.10 14.84
C THR A 198 6.32 19.94 15.94
N ASN A 199 6.00 19.69 17.21
CA ASN A 199 6.54 20.42 18.36
C ASN A 199 7.71 19.68 19.03
N ALA A 200 7.97 18.42 18.68
CA ALA A 200 9.09 17.68 19.24
C ALA A 200 10.43 18.27 18.78
N THR A 201 11.37 18.36 19.73
CA THR A 201 12.74 18.82 19.55
C THR A 201 13.67 17.92 20.35
N THR A 202 14.97 18.09 20.24
CA THR A 202 15.96 17.38 21.09
C THR A 202 15.75 17.59 22.60
N SER A 203 15.07 18.66 23.00
CA SER A 203 14.75 18.98 24.40
C SER A 203 13.29 18.82 24.76
N THR A 204 12.40 18.60 23.79
CA THR A 204 10.97 18.39 23.97
C THR A 204 10.59 17.03 23.41
N PRO A 205 10.33 16.02 24.25
CA PRO A 205 9.98 14.67 23.78
C PRO A 205 8.76 14.67 22.85
N ASN A 206 8.72 13.70 21.96
CA ASN A 206 7.56 13.45 21.11
C ASN A 206 6.34 13.07 22.01
N LYS A 207 5.22 13.72 21.78
CA LYS A 207 4.00 13.48 22.57
C LYS A 207 3.28 12.18 22.18
N TYR A 208 3.55 11.64 21.02
CA TYR A 208 2.97 10.39 20.57
C TYR A 208 3.82 9.21 21.04
N SER A 209 3.24 8.34 21.87
CA SER A 209 3.91 7.12 22.32
C SER A 209 3.99 6.09 21.19
N GLU A 210 4.94 5.15 21.27
CA GLU A 210 5.02 4.01 20.35
C GLU A 210 3.70 3.22 20.28
N ALA A 211 3.03 3.02 21.43
CA ALA A 211 1.73 2.34 21.48
C ALA A 211 0.65 3.09 20.70
N TYR A 212 0.65 4.42 20.75
CA TYR A 212 -0.25 5.23 19.92
C TYR A 212 0.05 5.09 18.43
N VAL A 213 1.33 5.17 18.05
CA VAL A 213 1.75 5.05 16.65
C VAL A 213 1.43 3.66 16.10
N LEU A 214 1.61 2.62 16.91
CA LEU A 214 1.23 1.25 16.55
C LEU A 214 -0.28 1.12 16.31
N SER A 215 -1.12 1.67 17.20
CA SER A 215 -2.57 1.68 17.04
C SER A 215 -3.02 2.46 15.79
N PHE A 216 -2.38 3.59 15.53
CA PHE A 216 -2.60 4.37 14.31
C PHE A 216 -2.26 3.55 13.06
N MET A 217 -1.09 2.91 13.05
CA MET A 217 -0.64 2.09 11.92
C MET A 217 -1.61 0.93 11.66
N ASP A 218 -2.04 0.20 12.69
CA ASP A 218 -2.97 -0.91 12.56
C ASP A 218 -4.29 -0.48 11.91
N GLU A 219 -4.91 0.57 12.43
CA GLU A 219 -6.19 1.07 11.90
C GLU A 219 -6.05 1.59 10.46
N VAL A 220 -4.98 2.36 10.18
CA VAL A 220 -4.77 2.97 8.87
C VAL A 220 -4.43 1.92 7.82
N LEU A 221 -3.49 1.01 8.07
CA LEU A 221 -3.11 0.01 7.06
C LEU A 221 -4.27 -0.93 6.73
N ASN A 222 -5.03 -1.38 7.74
CA ASN A 222 -6.23 -2.20 7.51
C ASN A 222 -7.27 -1.48 6.63
N ALA A 223 -7.45 -0.18 6.81
CA ALA A 223 -8.37 0.61 6.02
C ALA A 223 -7.84 0.87 4.59
N LEU A 224 -6.54 1.16 4.43
CA LEU A 224 -5.91 1.37 3.11
C LEU A 224 -5.95 0.11 2.24
N ASP A 225 -5.80 -1.06 2.85
CA ASP A 225 -5.88 -2.33 2.14
C ASP A 225 -7.25 -2.58 1.52
N GLN A 226 -8.32 -2.06 2.13
CA GLN A 226 -9.70 -2.17 1.63
C GLN A 226 -10.05 -1.15 0.54
N LYS A 227 -9.21 -0.15 0.29
CA LYS A 227 -9.47 0.89 -0.72
C LYS A 227 -8.85 0.51 -2.06
N ASP A 228 -9.66 0.16 -3.04
CA ASP A 228 -9.20 -0.28 -4.36
C ASP A 228 -8.41 0.79 -5.12
N TYR A 229 -8.68 2.07 -4.83
CA TYR A 229 -7.97 3.20 -5.43
C TYR A 229 -6.62 3.50 -4.76
N VAL A 230 -6.32 2.95 -3.58
CA VAL A 230 -4.98 3.01 -2.98
C VAL A 230 -4.17 1.84 -3.50
N MET A 231 -3.20 2.14 -4.36
CA MET A 231 -2.39 1.12 -5.01
C MET A 231 -1.19 0.72 -4.17
N ARG A 232 -0.54 1.70 -3.52
CA ARG A 232 0.69 1.51 -2.75
C ARG A 232 0.78 2.47 -1.57
N TYR A 233 1.51 2.04 -0.55
CA TYR A 233 1.89 2.89 0.58
C TYR A 233 3.29 2.53 1.10
N SER A 234 4.00 3.52 1.64
CA SER A 234 5.32 3.38 2.26
C SER A 234 5.38 4.21 3.54
N TRP A 235 5.62 3.54 4.67
CA TRP A 235 5.81 4.22 5.95
C TRP A 235 7.14 4.96 5.98
N PHE A 236 7.15 6.15 6.56
CA PHE A 236 8.33 6.99 6.78
C PHE A 236 8.54 7.31 8.26
N ASP A 237 9.70 7.32 8.86
CA ASP A 237 10.99 6.89 8.41
C ASP A 237 11.20 5.43 8.84
N PRO A 238 11.65 4.55 7.94
CA PRO A 238 11.88 3.17 8.34
C PRO A 238 13.09 3.00 9.25
N ASN A 239 13.88 4.05 9.48
CA ASN A 239 15.16 3.98 10.18
C ASN A 239 15.18 4.81 11.46
N SER A 240 15.46 4.13 12.56
CA SER A 240 15.46 4.65 13.91
C SER A 240 16.62 5.57 14.24
N ASN A 241 16.40 6.35 15.30
CA ASN A 241 17.40 7.08 16.06
C ASN A 241 18.21 8.10 15.25
N ASN A 242 17.63 8.67 14.21
CA ASN A 242 18.23 9.84 13.62
C ASN A 242 17.94 11.04 14.52
N PRO A 243 18.93 11.55 15.30
CA PRO A 243 18.74 12.72 16.16
C PRO A 243 18.34 13.98 15.38
N LYS A 244 18.36 13.92 14.04
CA LYS A 244 17.86 14.98 13.17
C LYS A 244 16.33 15.04 13.12
N TYR A 245 15.63 13.96 13.52
CA TYR A 245 14.17 13.88 13.38
C TYR A 245 13.44 13.53 14.68
N PRO A 246 13.61 14.30 15.80
CA PRO A 246 12.90 14.04 17.05
C PRO A 246 11.38 14.03 16.86
N ARG A 247 10.88 14.66 15.80
CA ARG A 247 9.46 14.68 15.43
C ARG A 247 8.92 13.34 14.97
N LEU A 248 9.80 12.40 14.61
CA LEU A 248 9.47 11.06 14.08
C LEU A 248 10.11 9.93 14.90
N GLU A 249 10.69 10.21 16.09
CA GLU A 249 11.43 9.22 16.86
C GLU A 249 10.63 7.97 17.25
N THR A 250 9.29 8.07 17.29
CA THR A 250 8.40 6.95 17.57
C THR A 250 7.83 6.28 16.30
N ALA A 251 8.29 6.70 15.12
CA ALA A 251 7.82 6.18 13.84
C ALA A 251 8.75 5.11 13.23
N ASP A 252 9.86 4.82 13.86
CA ASP A 252 10.89 3.96 13.34
C ASP A 252 10.48 2.49 13.20
N LEU A 253 10.76 1.89 12.04
CA LEU A 253 10.52 0.47 11.80
C LEU A 253 11.74 -0.39 12.15
N ILE A 254 12.94 0.15 11.96
CA ILE A 254 14.17 -0.62 12.12
C ILE A 254 15.28 0.26 12.70
N SER A 255 16.09 -0.30 13.62
CA SER A 255 17.17 0.40 14.27
C SER A 255 18.43 0.49 13.41
N GLU A 256 19.41 1.31 13.84
CA GLU A 256 20.74 1.39 13.25
C GLU A 256 21.47 0.02 13.25
N THR A 257 21.16 -0.85 14.19
CA THR A 257 21.70 -2.22 14.25
C THR A 257 20.87 -3.24 13.48
N ASN A 258 20.00 -2.78 12.61
CA ASN A 258 19.10 -3.59 11.79
C ASN A 258 18.17 -4.50 12.62
N GLN A 259 17.73 -4.09 13.81
CA GLN A 259 16.71 -4.78 14.57
C GLN A 259 15.34 -4.13 14.34
N LEU A 260 14.29 -4.93 14.18
CA LEU A 260 12.92 -4.40 14.11
C LEU A 260 12.56 -3.75 15.45
N THR A 261 11.86 -2.64 15.38
CA THR A 261 11.08 -2.07 16.49
C THR A 261 9.77 -2.85 16.63
N SER A 262 8.99 -2.60 17.68
CA SER A 262 7.63 -3.16 17.77
C SER A 262 6.75 -2.75 16.60
N LEU A 263 6.91 -1.51 16.12
CA LEU A 263 6.23 -0.99 14.94
C LEU A 263 6.71 -1.67 13.66
N GLY A 264 8.01 -1.91 13.55
CA GLY A 264 8.62 -2.63 12.43
C GLY A 264 8.20 -4.09 12.35
N ASP A 265 8.10 -4.78 13.50
CA ASP A 265 7.58 -6.14 13.55
C ASP A 265 6.12 -6.20 13.08
N PHE A 266 5.29 -5.27 13.55
CA PHE A 266 3.91 -5.14 13.06
C PHE A 266 3.87 -4.88 11.55
N TYR A 267 4.64 -3.90 11.06
CA TYR A 267 4.68 -3.55 9.63
C TYR A 267 5.15 -4.72 8.77
N ALA A 268 6.20 -5.43 9.20
CA ALA A 268 6.71 -6.61 8.51
C ALA A 268 5.64 -7.69 8.33
N ASN A 269 4.87 -7.95 9.37
CA ASN A 269 3.88 -9.03 9.43
C ASN A 269 2.49 -8.61 8.91
N HIS A 270 2.21 -7.31 8.74
CA HIS A 270 0.89 -6.80 8.36
C HIS A 270 0.33 -7.44 7.08
N SER A 271 1.13 -7.58 6.04
CA SER A 271 0.69 -8.16 4.76
C SER A 271 0.68 -9.69 4.73
N LEU A 272 1.25 -10.35 5.75
CA LEU A 272 1.20 -11.81 5.90
C LEU A 272 -0.10 -12.27 6.53
N SER A 273 -0.84 -11.39 7.19
CA SER A 273 -2.20 -11.68 7.57
C SER A 273 -3.04 -11.73 6.29
N VAL A 274 -3.33 -12.92 5.82
CA VAL A 274 -4.41 -13.13 4.84
C VAL A 274 -5.64 -12.50 5.48
N GLN A 275 -6.03 -11.31 5.00
CA GLN A 275 -7.21 -10.65 5.52
C GLN A 275 -8.45 -11.49 5.20
N ASN A 276 -8.80 -12.36 6.11
CA ASN A 276 -10.14 -12.91 6.21
C ASN A 276 -11.10 -11.84 6.75
N ASN A 277 -11.13 -10.65 6.14
CA ASN A 277 -11.86 -9.48 6.64
C ASN A 277 -13.37 -9.62 6.69
N SER A 278 -13.94 -10.66 6.13
CA SER A 278 -15.35 -11.00 6.36
C SER A 278 -15.57 -12.03 7.46
N LEU A 279 -14.50 -12.67 7.96
CA LEU A 279 -14.58 -13.80 8.89
C LEU A 279 -13.87 -13.55 10.25
N ASN A 280 -13.14 -12.44 10.43
CA ASN A 280 -12.34 -12.16 11.63
C ASN A 280 -13.16 -11.98 12.93
N ASN A 281 -14.46 -11.81 12.83
CA ASN A 281 -15.37 -11.72 13.99
C ASN A 281 -16.25 -12.98 14.13
N ILE A 282 -15.79 -14.12 13.60
CA ILE A 282 -16.51 -15.37 13.73
C ILE A 282 -15.92 -16.18 14.88
N TYR A 283 -16.77 -16.47 15.86
CA TYR A 283 -16.44 -17.36 16.98
C TYR A 283 -17.29 -18.62 16.89
N ILE A 284 -16.67 -19.75 17.21
CA ILE A 284 -17.38 -21.01 17.33
C ILE A 284 -17.51 -21.38 18.82
N SER A 285 -18.69 -21.82 19.22
CA SER A 285 -18.96 -22.26 20.57
C SER A 285 -20.14 -23.25 20.63
N PRO A 286 -20.16 -24.21 21.59
CA PRO A 286 -19.02 -24.57 22.42
C PRO A 286 -17.90 -25.21 21.62
N ASN A 287 -16.69 -25.19 22.16
CA ASN A 287 -15.54 -25.95 21.64
C ASN A 287 -14.71 -26.42 22.85
N PRO A 288 -14.66 -27.72 23.17
CA PRO A 288 -15.28 -28.84 22.43
C PRO A 288 -16.82 -28.78 22.39
N ALA A 289 -17.39 -29.40 21.35
CA ALA A 289 -18.82 -29.52 21.11
C ALA A 289 -19.27 -30.99 21.10
N SER A 290 -20.51 -31.28 21.55
CA SER A 290 -21.11 -32.63 21.50
C SER A 290 -22.08 -32.80 20.35
N ASP A 291 -23.01 -31.86 20.17
CA ASP A 291 -24.11 -32.03 19.24
C ASP A 291 -24.21 -30.90 18.22
N MET A 292 -23.93 -29.67 18.70
CA MET A 292 -24.10 -28.43 17.92
C MET A 292 -22.88 -27.51 18.08
N VAL A 293 -22.44 -26.93 16.99
CA VAL A 293 -21.51 -25.80 16.98
C VAL A 293 -22.24 -24.55 16.54
N TYR A 294 -22.25 -23.53 17.38
CA TYR A 294 -22.79 -22.20 17.05
C TYR A 294 -21.68 -21.34 16.44
N ILE A 295 -22.01 -20.66 15.38
CA ILE A 295 -21.12 -19.77 14.69
C ILE A 295 -21.66 -18.36 14.86
N ASN A 296 -20.96 -17.59 15.69
CA ASN A 296 -21.34 -16.24 16.07
C ASN A 296 -20.54 -15.23 15.24
N GLY A 297 -21.16 -14.10 14.90
CA GLY A 297 -20.55 -13.06 14.06
C GLY A 297 -21.30 -12.87 12.76
N ASN A 298 -20.67 -12.30 11.75
CA ASN A 298 -21.29 -12.07 10.44
C ASN A 298 -21.30 -13.38 9.63
N THR A 299 -22.38 -14.12 9.73
CA THR A 299 -22.54 -15.45 9.08
C THR A 299 -23.27 -15.41 7.75
N LYS A 300 -23.56 -14.22 7.18
CA LYS A 300 -24.25 -14.10 5.89
C LYS A 300 -23.40 -14.73 4.77
N ALA A 301 -24.01 -15.61 4.00
CA ALA A 301 -23.40 -16.30 2.86
C ALA A 301 -22.21 -17.21 3.19
N LEU A 302 -22.13 -17.78 4.41
CA LEU A 302 -21.12 -18.78 4.75
C LEU A 302 -21.53 -20.18 4.30
N GLU A 303 -20.54 -20.95 3.89
CA GLU A 303 -20.63 -22.39 3.69
C GLU A 303 -19.67 -23.08 4.66
N ALA A 304 -20.19 -24.00 5.48
CA ALA A 304 -19.41 -24.79 6.42
C ALA A 304 -19.07 -26.16 5.82
N THR A 305 -17.81 -26.54 5.98
CA THR A 305 -17.35 -27.89 5.61
C THR A 305 -16.53 -28.46 6.76
N VAL A 306 -16.84 -29.68 7.20
CA VAL A 306 -16.08 -30.41 8.23
C VAL A 306 -15.22 -31.48 7.58
N TYR A 307 -13.97 -31.54 8.02
CA TYR A 307 -12.99 -32.54 7.60
C TYR A 307 -12.47 -33.32 8.81
N ASP A 308 -12.14 -34.59 8.60
CA ASP A 308 -11.37 -35.36 9.58
C ASP A 308 -9.88 -34.97 9.55
N ILE A 309 -9.08 -35.62 10.42
CA ILE A 309 -7.64 -35.39 10.52
C ILE A 309 -6.84 -35.81 9.28
N ASN A 310 -7.44 -36.59 8.39
CA ASN A 310 -6.85 -37.02 7.11
C ASN A 310 -7.26 -36.12 5.95
N GLY A 311 -8.05 -35.09 6.21
CA GLY A 311 -8.56 -34.16 5.19
C GLY A 311 -9.78 -34.70 4.41
N GLN A 312 -10.37 -35.82 4.86
CA GLN A 312 -11.60 -36.35 4.25
C GLN A 312 -12.78 -35.46 4.64
N LYS A 313 -13.57 -35.03 3.64
CA LYS A 313 -14.78 -34.25 3.87
C LYS A 313 -15.87 -35.14 4.46
N LEU A 314 -16.38 -34.73 5.63
CA LEU A 314 -17.43 -35.45 6.34
C LEU A 314 -18.78 -34.78 6.24
N LEU A 315 -18.81 -33.43 6.23
CA LEU A 315 -20.05 -32.64 6.29
C LEU A 315 -19.89 -31.35 5.48
N LYS A 316 -20.97 -30.93 4.80
CA LYS A 316 -21.02 -29.65 4.09
C LYS A 316 -22.42 -29.08 4.13
N GLN A 317 -22.58 -27.84 4.60
CA GLN A 317 -23.89 -27.17 4.58
C GLN A 317 -23.74 -25.63 4.43
N LYS A 318 -24.79 -24.99 3.93
CA LYS A 318 -24.93 -23.53 3.99
C LYS A 318 -25.27 -23.12 5.41
N MET A 319 -24.63 -22.05 5.89
CA MET A 319 -24.75 -21.65 7.28
C MET A 319 -26.03 -20.87 7.58
N THR A 320 -26.64 -21.23 8.70
CA THR A 320 -27.75 -20.52 9.36
C THR A 320 -27.41 -20.10 10.79
N GLY A 321 -26.11 -19.98 11.11
CA GLY A 321 -25.60 -19.65 12.45
C GLY A 321 -25.32 -20.86 13.35
N LYS A 322 -25.71 -22.05 12.96
CA LYS A 322 -25.45 -23.30 13.70
C LYS A 322 -25.13 -24.45 12.75
N LEU A 323 -24.31 -25.38 13.25
CA LEU A 323 -23.90 -26.61 12.57
C LEU A 323 -24.23 -27.81 13.45
N ASP A 324 -25.01 -28.73 12.94
CA ASP A 324 -25.32 -30.00 13.59
C ASP A 324 -24.17 -30.99 13.29
N ILE A 325 -23.56 -31.50 14.37
CA ILE A 325 -22.43 -32.44 14.32
C ILE A 325 -22.77 -33.80 14.95
N THR A 326 -24.02 -34.06 15.27
CA THR A 326 -24.47 -35.31 15.93
C THR A 326 -24.13 -36.57 15.12
N SER A 327 -23.96 -36.44 13.80
CA SER A 327 -23.56 -37.55 12.90
C SER A 327 -22.05 -37.86 12.97
N LEU A 328 -21.24 -37.02 13.60
CA LEU A 328 -19.81 -37.22 13.72
C LEU A 328 -19.47 -38.09 14.94
N LYS A 329 -18.47 -38.95 14.82
CA LYS A 329 -17.94 -39.71 15.95
C LYS A 329 -17.09 -38.77 16.83
N ASN A 330 -16.89 -39.17 18.10
CA ASN A 330 -15.97 -38.43 18.96
C ASN A 330 -14.55 -38.38 18.36
N GLY A 331 -13.97 -37.19 18.28
CA GLY A 331 -12.65 -36.97 17.69
C GLY A 331 -12.32 -35.52 17.46
N PHE A 332 -11.23 -35.25 16.77
CA PHE A 332 -10.82 -33.92 16.32
C PHE A 332 -11.20 -33.74 14.86
N PHE A 333 -11.79 -32.60 14.57
CA PHE A 333 -12.21 -32.22 13.22
C PHE A 333 -11.77 -30.82 12.87
N PHE A 334 -11.71 -30.51 11.59
CA PHE A 334 -11.46 -29.19 11.06
C PHE A 334 -12.74 -28.61 10.44
N LEU A 335 -13.31 -27.61 11.08
CA LEU A 335 -14.42 -26.84 10.54
C LEU A 335 -13.90 -25.69 9.68
N THR A 336 -14.17 -25.73 8.40
CA THR A 336 -13.83 -24.68 7.45
C THR A 336 -15.10 -23.90 7.09
N LEU A 337 -15.03 -22.59 7.25
CA LEU A 337 -16.09 -21.64 6.86
C LEU A 337 -15.64 -20.86 5.64
N ASN A 338 -16.44 -20.85 4.58
CA ASN A 338 -16.12 -20.15 3.33
C ASN A 338 -17.17 -19.05 3.05
N SER A 339 -16.69 -17.88 2.62
CA SER A 339 -17.51 -16.77 2.10
C SER A 339 -16.87 -16.25 0.82
N GLY A 340 -17.35 -16.72 -0.32
CA GLY A 340 -16.74 -16.39 -1.60
C GLY A 340 -15.28 -16.82 -1.70
N LYS A 341 -14.35 -15.86 -1.75
CA LYS A 341 -12.90 -16.12 -1.80
C LYS A 341 -12.27 -16.30 -0.41
N ASN A 342 -12.98 -15.95 0.66
CA ASN A 342 -12.45 -15.96 2.02
C ASN A 342 -12.73 -17.30 2.71
N LYS A 343 -11.74 -17.81 3.45
CA LYS A 343 -11.78 -19.08 4.14
C LYS A 343 -11.16 -18.95 5.53
N ILE A 344 -11.84 -19.47 6.57
CA ILE A 344 -11.28 -19.64 7.91
C ILE A 344 -11.44 -21.08 8.36
N THR A 345 -10.50 -21.61 9.12
CA THR A 345 -10.55 -23.00 9.63
C THR A 345 -10.34 -23.01 11.13
N HIS A 346 -11.24 -23.69 11.84
CA HIS A 346 -11.19 -23.93 13.27
C HIS A 346 -11.05 -25.41 13.56
N LYS A 347 -10.29 -25.77 14.59
CA LYS A 347 -10.31 -27.11 15.17
C LYS A 347 -11.54 -27.21 16.09
N ILE A 348 -12.33 -28.23 15.96
CA ILE A 348 -13.51 -28.53 16.77
C ILE A 348 -13.43 -29.96 17.32
#